data_1a54d238ffa6ed1dfca4a0b94bc7d70f
#
_entry.id   1a54d238ffa6ed1dfca4a0b94bc7d70f
#
_cell.length_a   1.000
_cell.length_b   1.000
_cell.length_c   1.000
_cell.angle_alpha   90.00
_cell.angle_beta   90.00
_cell.angle_gamma   90.00
#
_symmetry.space_group_name_H-M   'P 1'
#
loop_
_entity.id
_entity.type
_entity.pdbx_description
1 polymer ?
#
loop_
_entity_poly.entity_id
_entity_poly.type
_entity_poly.pdbx_seq_one_letter_code
_entity_poly.pdbx_strand_id
1 'polypeptide(L)'
;IFFYNVKVRAAHFPFLSLFFFIIFNFRFVPGVRQAAWLTKSKVISGLPPHLLSLAEMPENQLPDQNERVQNTIKHARFWVTTEARPGKEIYSNTLLLNLLHLCATQRSTHPAIGRRIFAEKYSLAATWKRGDDLFQIRGQNGLLQSSMDPLPEVCGKQEVADTSNHVLETFYPVSPTIDLQQVCVYKEMSSTGFTDDSPYPHAHTLYFLESTERQYRLHPEQFKAKMMMFTFGNALARAHKLYGSVLDCPITIQAVGTNGRIFQFLVFQLNTTDLSGDDGIKNQVWLDEDIELYDFAKVRPLIKKKQVKVTDIFIEDSTFSGRLINATLGNQFRNHNT
;
A
#
# COMPACT_ATOMS: atom_id res chain seq x y z
N ILE A 1 -10.89 6.48 -6.58
CA ILE A 1 -9.87 6.87 -5.60
C ILE A 1 -9.87 8.37 -5.63
N PHE A 2 -10.38 8.95 -4.58
CA PHE A 2 -10.39 10.39 -4.47
C PHE A 2 -9.20 10.80 -3.61
N PHE A 3 -8.18 11.37 -4.24
CA PHE A 3 -7.23 12.19 -3.53
C PHE A 3 -7.95 13.50 -3.28
N TYR A 4 -8.33 13.76 -2.04
CA TYR A 4 -8.87 15.06 -1.68
C TYR A 4 -7.70 15.96 -1.33
N ASN A 5 -7.40 16.90 -2.22
CA ASN A 5 -6.58 18.03 -1.90
C ASN A 5 -7.49 19.16 -1.44
N VAL A 6 -7.40 19.51 -0.18
CA VAL A 6 -8.09 20.70 0.34
C VAL A 6 -7.09 21.84 0.29
N LYS A 7 -7.17 22.67 -0.75
CA LYS A 7 -6.46 23.94 -0.79
C LYS A 7 -7.39 25.01 -0.20
N VAL A 8 -7.22 25.31 1.07
CA VAL A 8 -7.91 26.45 1.69
C VAL A 8 -7.02 27.67 1.57
N ARG A 9 -7.16 28.43 0.48
CA ARG A 9 -6.71 29.81 0.47
C ARG A 9 -7.79 30.66 1.11
N ALA A 10 -7.51 31.22 2.25
CA ALA A 10 -8.26 32.34 2.77
C ALA A 10 -7.99 33.59 1.89
N ALA A 11 -8.72 33.72 0.81
CA ALA A 11 -8.76 34.96 0.01
C ALA A 11 -10.17 35.17 -0.50
N HIS A 12 -10.75 36.25 -0.07
CA HIS A 12 -11.98 36.80 -0.65
C HIS A 12 -11.84 36.95 -2.16
N PHE A 13 -12.68 36.24 -2.93
CA PHE A 13 -13.02 36.63 -4.28
C PHE A 13 -14.46 36.23 -4.64
N PRO A 14 -15.19 37.13 -5.39
CA PRO A 14 -16.59 36.94 -5.65
C PRO A 14 -16.84 35.94 -6.79
N PHE A 15 -18.00 35.34 -6.75
CA PHE A 15 -18.65 34.56 -7.77
C PHE A 15 -18.16 34.80 -9.20
N LEU A 16 -17.60 33.75 -9.81
CA LEU A 16 -17.77 33.49 -11.26
C LEU A 16 -17.30 32.07 -11.60
N SER A 17 -18.28 31.27 -12.03
CA SER A 17 -18.13 30.24 -13.07
C SER A 17 -16.94 29.30 -12.98
N LEU A 18 -17.06 28.20 -12.24
CA LEU A 18 -16.23 27.02 -12.40
C LEU A 18 -17.06 25.76 -12.74
N PHE A 19 -17.83 25.91 -13.80
CA PHE A 19 -18.27 24.74 -14.58
C PHE A 19 -17.17 24.42 -15.59
N PHE A 20 -16.85 23.17 -15.73
CA PHE A 20 -15.83 22.56 -16.59
C PHE A 20 -14.43 22.48 -15.96
N PHE A 21 -14.12 21.32 -15.43
CA PHE A 21 -12.87 20.58 -15.63
C PHE A 21 -12.77 19.39 -14.66
N ILE A 22 -13.76 18.52 -14.65
CA ILE A 22 -13.66 17.18 -14.02
C ILE A 22 -13.52 16.11 -15.10
N ILE A 23 -12.97 16.39 -16.23
CA ILE A 23 -12.75 15.37 -17.24
C ILE A 23 -11.36 15.55 -17.83
N PHE A 24 -10.52 14.52 -17.67
CA PHE A 24 -9.35 14.26 -18.50
C PHE A 24 -8.12 15.15 -18.37
N ASN A 25 -7.44 15.13 -17.23
CA ASN A 25 -5.99 15.34 -17.26
C ASN A 25 -5.25 14.37 -16.31
N PHE A 26 -5.52 13.06 -16.40
CA PHE A 26 -4.70 12.01 -15.79
C PHE A 26 -3.32 11.87 -16.44
N ARG A 27 -2.99 12.68 -17.45
CA ARG A 27 -1.79 12.47 -18.28
C ARG A 27 -0.51 13.10 -17.75
N PHE A 28 -0.55 13.92 -16.70
CA PHE A 28 0.62 14.72 -16.34
C PHE A 28 0.97 14.79 -14.85
N VAL A 29 0.46 13.89 -14.01
CA VAL A 29 0.92 13.81 -12.63
C VAL A 29 1.94 12.70 -12.53
N PRO A 30 3.23 13.00 -12.37
CA PRO A 30 4.24 11.97 -12.13
C PRO A 30 4.01 11.41 -10.71
N GLY A 31 3.24 10.33 -10.64
CA GLY A 31 2.66 9.78 -9.43
C GLY A 31 3.56 9.75 -8.21
N VAL A 32 4.68 9.01 -8.27
CA VAL A 32 5.59 8.82 -7.13
C VAL A 32 6.31 10.11 -6.73
N ARG A 33 6.76 10.93 -7.69
CA ARG A 33 7.46 12.20 -7.40
C ARG A 33 6.56 13.18 -6.65
N GLN A 34 5.30 13.30 -7.07
CA GLN A 34 4.34 14.14 -6.37
C GLN A 34 4.04 13.62 -4.96
N ALA A 35 3.87 12.31 -4.80
CA ALA A 35 3.70 11.69 -3.49
C ALA A 35 4.91 11.94 -2.60
N ALA A 36 6.14 11.86 -3.14
CA ALA A 36 7.37 12.14 -2.42
C ALA A 36 7.42 13.57 -1.88
N TRP A 37 7.05 14.54 -2.71
CA TRP A 37 6.98 15.94 -2.25
C TRP A 37 5.90 16.12 -1.19
N LEU A 38 4.69 15.62 -1.41
CA LEU A 38 3.56 15.76 -0.49
C LEU A 38 3.85 15.16 0.89
N THR A 39 4.60 14.08 0.95
CA THR A 39 4.93 13.35 2.18
C THR A 39 6.31 13.70 2.72
N LYS A 40 7.01 14.67 2.13
CA LYS A 40 8.38 15.05 2.48
C LYS A 40 9.30 13.82 2.54
N SER A 41 9.32 13.02 1.49
CA SER A 41 10.00 11.73 1.49
C SER A 41 11.12 11.64 0.47
N LYS A 42 12.24 11.04 0.90
CA LYS A 42 13.30 10.54 0.03
C LYS A 42 12.88 9.19 -0.52
N VAL A 43 12.81 9.07 -1.83
CA VAL A 43 12.51 7.80 -2.52
C VAL A 43 13.82 7.04 -2.75
N ILE A 44 13.82 5.76 -2.40
CA ILE A 44 14.96 4.86 -2.53
C ILE A 44 14.49 3.68 -3.39
N SER A 45 15.25 3.36 -4.44
CA SER A 45 14.94 2.23 -5.31
C SER A 45 15.34 0.91 -4.65
N GLY A 46 14.50 -0.11 -4.78
CA GLY A 46 14.67 -1.43 -4.17
C GLY A 46 14.22 -1.48 -2.70
N LEU A 47 14.06 -2.69 -2.19
CA LEU A 47 13.77 -2.92 -0.77
C LEU A 47 15.05 -2.85 0.07
N PRO A 48 14.93 -2.59 1.38
CA PRO A 48 16.06 -2.63 2.28
C PRO A 48 16.80 -3.97 2.22
N PRO A 49 18.14 -3.99 2.11
CA PRO A 49 18.92 -5.22 1.91
C PRO A 49 18.67 -6.30 2.96
N HIS A 50 18.46 -5.90 4.22
CA HIS A 50 18.18 -6.84 5.30
C HIS A 50 16.82 -7.55 5.14
N LEU A 51 15.83 -6.90 4.50
CA LEU A 51 14.56 -7.55 4.17
C LEU A 51 14.70 -8.54 3.02
N LEU A 52 15.54 -8.23 2.05
CA LEU A 52 15.84 -9.15 0.95
C LEU A 52 16.59 -10.40 1.47
N SER A 53 17.56 -10.22 2.36
CA SER A 53 18.29 -11.35 2.95
C SER A 53 17.38 -12.27 3.76
N LEU A 54 16.40 -11.73 4.50
CA LEU A 54 15.38 -12.54 5.19
C LEU A 54 14.57 -13.39 4.20
N ALA A 55 14.34 -12.87 2.98
CA ALA A 55 13.64 -13.58 1.91
C ALA A 55 14.34 -14.87 1.49
N GLU A 56 15.64 -14.82 1.45
CA GLU A 56 16.48 -15.87 0.93
C GLU A 56 16.79 -16.95 1.97
N MET A 57 16.49 -16.69 3.25
CA MET A 57 16.73 -17.67 4.33
C MET A 57 15.85 -18.91 4.14
N PRO A 58 16.43 -20.12 4.13
CA PRO A 58 15.66 -21.36 3.92
C PRO A 58 14.56 -21.57 4.96
N GLU A 59 14.75 -21.12 6.18
CA GLU A 59 13.78 -21.21 7.28
C GLU A 59 12.52 -20.38 7.05
N ASN A 60 12.62 -19.37 6.18
CA ASN A 60 11.52 -18.49 5.80
C ASN A 60 10.82 -18.96 4.51
N GLN A 61 11.30 -20.03 3.90
CA GLN A 61 10.69 -20.60 2.70
C GLN A 61 9.70 -21.70 3.09
N LEU A 62 8.61 -21.76 2.34
CA LEU A 62 7.63 -22.82 2.51
C LEU A 62 8.16 -24.12 1.87
N PRO A 63 7.98 -25.28 2.51
CA PRO A 63 8.22 -26.56 1.83
C PRO A 63 7.29 -26.64 0.60
N ASP A 64 7.83 -27.08 -0.53
CA ASP A 64 7.12 -27.18 -1.82
C ASP A 64 6.47 -25.85 -2.27
N GLN A 65 7.16 -24.72 -2.00
CA GLN A 65 6.65 -23.38 -2.20
C GLN A 65 6.08 -23.17 -3.61
N ASN A 66 6.81 -23.60 -4.63
CA ASN A 66 6.40 -23.41 -6.03
C ASN A 66 5.10 -24.15 -6.33
N GLU A 67 4.96 -25.40 -5.92
CA GLU A 67 3.75 -26.17 -6.12
C GLU A 67 2.56 -25.55 -5.39
N ARG A 68 2.75 -25.15 -4.13
CA ARG A 68 1.71 -24.50 -3.33
C ARG A 68 1.24 -23.20 -3.96
N VAL A 69 2.17 -22.36 -4.46
CA VAL A 69 1.85 -21.11 -5.13
C VAL A 69 1.10 -21.37 -6.44
N GLN A 70 1.56 -22.34 -7.25
CA GLN A 70 0.84 -22.72 -8.47
C GLN A 70 -0.58 -23.18 -8.17
N ASN A 71 -0.77 -24.02 -7.15
CA ASN A 71 -2.10 -24.48 -6.73
C ASN A 71 -2.97 -23.32 -6.25
N THR A 72 -2.38 -22.34 -5.58
CA THR A 72 -3.05 -21.10 -5.16
C THR A 72 -3.54 -20.28 -6.36
N ILE A 73 -2.70 -20.12 -7.38
CA ILE A 73 -3.07 -19.42 -8.64
C ILE A 73 -4.17 -20.20 -9.37
N LYS A 74 -4.05 -21.53 -9.48
CA LYS A 74 -5.06 -22.39 -10.09
C LYS A 74 -6.39 -22.25 -9.39
N HIS A 75 -6.41 -22.35 -8.06
CA HIS A 75 -7.62 -22.20 -7.26
C HIS A 75 -8.29 -20.84 -7.47
N ALA A 76 -7.53 -19.76 -7.46
CA ALA A 76 -8.08 -18.42 -7.66
C ALA A 76 -8.70 -18.24 -9.06
N ARG A 77 -8.23 -18.98 -10.06
CA ARG A 77 -8.75 -18.93 -11.43
C ARG A 77 -9.86 -19.94 -11.72
N PHE A 78 -10.11 -20.85 -10.81
CA PHE A 78 -11.14 -21.86 -10.97
C PHE A 78 -12.54 -21.26 -10.70
N TRP A 79 -13.50 -21.55 -11.56
CA TRP A 79 -14.90 -21.14 -11.34
C TRP A 79 -15.88 -22.22 -11.79
N VAL A 80 -17.08 -22.18 -11.23
CA VAL A 80 -18.15 -23.09 -11.63
C VAL A 80 -18.82 -22.57 -12.90
N THR A 81 -19.07 -23.46 -13.83
CA THR A 81 -19.52 -23.15 -15.19
C THR A 81 -20.96 -22.65 -15.31
N THR A 82 -21.76 -22.81 -14.26
CA THR A 82 -23.11 -22.27 -14.16
C THR A 82 -23.16 -20.80 -13.83
N GLU A 83 -22.03 -20.24 -13.41
CA GLU A 83 -21.88 -18.84 -13.02
C GLU A 83 -21.09 -18.06 -14.07
N ALA A 84 -21.24 -16.76 -14.07
CA ALA A 84 -20.42 -15.90 -14.87
C ALA A 84 -18.94 -16.00 -14.45
N ARG A 85 -18.04 -15.90 -15.43
CA ARG A 85 -16.61 -15.85 -15.13
C ARG A 85 -16.31 -14.73 -14.12
N PRO A 86 -15.60 -15.03 -13.02
CA PRO A 86 -15.24 -14.01 -12.05
C PRO A 86 -14.48 -12.84 -12.69
N GLY A 87 -14.81 -11.63 -12.31
CA GLY A 87 -14.06 -10.45 -12.70
C GLY A 87 -12.63 -10.51 -12.16
N LYS A 88 -11.73 -9.73 -12.79
CA LYS A 88 -10.31 -9.71 -12.43
C LYS A 88 -10.09 -9.30 -10.95
N GLU A 89 -10.93 -8.43 -10.41
CA GLU A 89 -10.86 -7.99 -9.01
C GLU A 89 -11.14 -9.13 -8.03
N ILE A 90 -12.18 -9.92 -8.27
CA ILE A 90 -12.52 -11.09 -7.44
C ILE A 90 -11.36 -12.09 -7.48
N TYR A 91 -10.84 -12.38 -8.67
CA TYR A 91 -9.70 -13.25 -8.83
C TYR A 91 -8.46 -12.74 -8.08
N SER A 92 -8.12 -11.46 -8.21
CA SER A 92 -6.96 -10.87 -7.57
C SER A 92 -7.07 -10.88 -6.04
N ASN A 93 -8.28 -10.62 -5.52
CA ASN A 93 -8.55 -10.70 -4.09
C ASN A 93 -8.43 -12.14 -3.57
N THR A 94 -9.03 -13.10 -4.27
CA THR A 94 -8.94 -14.53 -3.90
C THR A 94 -7.49 -15.01 -3.91
N LEU A 95 -6.71 -14.62 -4.93
CA LEU A 95 -5.29 -14.95 -5.02
C LEU A 95 -4.51 -14.36 -3.84
N LEU A 96 -4.70 -13.09 -3.56
CA LEU A 96 -4.02 -12.41 -2.44
C LEU A 96 -4.33 -13.10 -1.11
N LEU A 97 -5.60 -13.36 -0.82
CA LEU A 97 -6.01 -14.02 0.42
C LEU A 97 -5.43 -15.44 0.53
N ASN A 98 -5.42 -16.20 -0.55
CA ASN A 98 -4.82 -17.54 -0.56
C ASN A 98 -3.31 -17.50 -0.31
N LEU A 99 -2.59 -16.52 -0.89
CA LEU A 99 -1.16 -16.34 -0.63
C LEU A 99 -0.91 -15.95 0.84
N LEU A 100 -1.76 -15.09 1.41
CA LEU A 100 -1.68 -14.73 2.82
C LEU A 100 -1.95 -15.93 3.74
N HIS A 101 -2.88 -16.83 3.35
CA HIS A 101 -3.10 -18.09 4.06
C HIS A 101 -1.86 -19.00 4.01
N LEU A 102 -1.18 -19.07 2.86
CA LEU A 102 0.10 -19.80 2.78
C LEU A 102 1.14 -19.22 3.74
N CYS A 103 1.28 -17.90 3.81
CA CYS A 103 2.16 -17.26 4.78
C CYS A 103 1.76 -17.61 6.22
N ALA A 104 0.47 -17.65 6.52
CA ALA A 104 -0.04 -17.99 7.85
C ALA A 104 0.26 -19.44 8.26
N THR A 105 0.54 -20.35 7.33
CA THR A 105 0.95 -21.72 7.66
C THR A 105 2.30 -21.80 8.38
N GLN A 106 3.12 -20.74 8.26
CA GLN A 106 4.39 -20.64 8.98
C GLN A 106 4.27 -20.20 10.44
N ARG A 107 3.05 -20.05 10.95
CA ARG A 107 2.81 -19.63 12.33
C ARG A 107 3.49 -20.51 13.38
N SER A 108 3.69 -21.79 13.09
CA SER A 108 4.40 -22.72 14.00
C SER A 108 5.89 -22.40 14.10
N THR A 109 6.50 -21.99 12.99
CA THR A 109 7.92 -21.60 12.93
C THR A 109 8.11 -20.15 13.39
N HIS A 110 7.14 -19.29 13.09
CA HIS A 110 7.15 -17.86 13.36
C HIS A 110 5.91 -17.43 14.17
N PRO A 111 5.92 -17.60 15.50
CA PRO A 111 4.76 -17.30 16.36
C PRO A 111 4.24 -15.86 16.26
N ALA A 112 5.12 -14.93 15.89
CA ALA A 112 4.77 -13.52 15.68
C ALA A 112 3.66 -13.31 14.63
N ILE A 113 3.53 -14.20 13.65
CA ILE A 113 2.43 -14.17 12.67
C ILE A 113 1.07 -14.31 13.38
N GLY A 114 1.01 -15.06 14.47
CA GLY A 114 -0.21 -15.23 15.27
C GLY A 114 -0.63 -13.98 16.06
N ARG A 115 0.25 -12.99 16.15
CA ARG A 115 -0.01 -11.71 16.83
C ARG A 115 -0.48 -10.63 15.87
N ARG A 116 -1.07 -11.03 14.75
CA ARG A 116 -1.56 -10.14 13.69
C ARG A 116 -3.01 -10.44 13.37
N ILE A 117 -3.71 -9.41 12.93
CA ILE A 117 -5.12 -9.50 12.51
C ILE A 117 -5.30 -8.78 11.18
N PHE A 118 -6.26 -9.24 10.39
CA PHE A 118 -6.66 -8.57 9.16
C PHE A 118 -7.93 -7.77 9.36
N ALA A 119 -7.96 -6.58 8.77
CA ALA A 119 -9.12 -5.72 8.72
C ALA A 119 -9.41 -5.32 7.26
N GLU A 120 -10.61 -5.61 6.80
CA GLU A 120 -11.09 -5.22 5.48
C GLU A 120 -11.82 -3.88 5.53
N LYS A 121 -11.74 -3.13 4.43
CA LYS A 121 -12.53 -1.89 4.24
C LYS A 121 -12.38 -0.87 5.37
N TYR A 122 -11.20 -0.84 5.98
CA TYR A 122 -10.92 0.15 7.02
C TYR A 122 -10.89 1.56 6.45
N SER A 123 -11.34 2.54 7.24
CA SER A 123 -11.33 3.95 6.86
C SER A 123 -10.10 4.63 7.43
N LEU A 124 -9.37 5.33 6.56
CA LEU A 124 -8.21 6.11 6.93
C LEU A 124 -8.50 7.59 6.69
N ALA A 125 -8.05 8.45 7.58
CA ALA A 125 -7.97 9.89 7.36
C ALA A 125 -6.68 10.43 8.00
N ALA A 126 -5.95 11.26 7.27
CA ALA A 126 -4.82 12.02 7.80
C ALA A 126 -4.77 13.39 7.14
N THR A 127 -4.47 14.40 7.95
CA THR A 127 -4.40 15.80 7.52
C THR A 127 -3.05 16.37 7.91
N TRP A 128 -2.42 17.13 7.01
CA TRP A 128 -1.14 17.80 7.26
C TRP A 128 -1.01 19.07 6.44
N LYS A 129 -0.06 19.93 6.81
CA LYS A 129 0.27 21.16 6.09
C LYS A 129 1.55 20.96 5.28
N ARG A 130 1.58 21.57 4.10
CA ARG A 130 2.74 21.67 3.22
C ARG A 130 2.84 23.09 2.73
N GLY A 131 3.78 23.89 3.23
CA GLY A 131 3.75 25.34 3.07
C GLY A 131 2.47 25.93 3.67
N ASP A 132 1.80 26.76 2.91
CA ASP A 132 0.51 27.37 3.29
C ASP A 132 -0.70 26.50 2.96
N ASP A 133 -0.50 25.37 2.27
CA ASP A 133 -1.58 24.51 1.82
C ASP A 133 -1.87 23.39 2.82
N LEU A 134 -3.16 23.14 3.06
CA LEU A 134 -3.65 22.03 3.85
C LEU A 134 -4.00 20.84 2.95
N PHE A 135 -3.44 19.68 3.25
CA PHE A 135 -3.70 18.44 2.52
C PHE A 135 -4.42 17.43 3.41
N GLN A 136 -5.29 16.66 2.81
CA GLN A 136 -5.95 15.55 3.47
C GLN A 136 -5.96 14.33 2.55
N ILE A 137 -5.57 13.17 3.09
CA ILE A 137 -5.88 11.88 2.51
C ILE A 137 -7.02 11.26 3.29
N ARG A 138 -8.03 10.76 2.60
CA ARG A 138 -9.16 10.08 3.21
C ARG A 138 -9.68 9.00 2.27
N GLY A 139 -10.03 7.86 2.81
CA GLY A 139 -10.67 6.80 2.03
C GLY A 139 -10.72 5.47 2.73
N GLN A 140 -11.45 4.56 2.10
CA GLN A 140 -11.43 3.13 2.43
C GLN A 140 -10.48 2.43 1.48
N ASN A 141 -9.66 1.57 2.01
CA ASN A 141 -8.73 0.76 1.23
C ASN A 141 -8.95 -0.72 1.47
N GLY A 142 -8.30 -1.55 0.65
CA GLY A 142 -8.36 -2.98 0.63
C GLY A 142 -8.25 -3.67 1.98
N LEU A 143 -7.10 -4.28 2.23
CA LEU A 143 -6.86 -5.08 3.42
C LEU A 143 -5.73 -4.46 4.23
N LEU A 144 -5.90 -4.34 5.54
CA LEU A 144 -4.87 -3.95 6.48
C LEU A 144 -4.53 -5.13 7.38
N GLN A 145 -3.26 -5.47 7.46
CA GLN A 145 -2.74 -6.32 8.51
C GLN A 145 -2.22 -5.46 9.65
N SER A 146 -2.82 -5.60 10.82
CA SER A 146 -2.40 -4.94 12.05
C SER A 146 -1.68 -5.91 12.97
N SER A 147 -0.79 -5.40 13.81
CA SER A 147 0.00 -6.17 14.78
C SER A 147 -0.09 -5.59 16.18
N MET A 148 0.23 -6.41 17.17
CA MET A 148 0.33 -6.00 18.56
C MET A 148 1.57 -5.12 18.77
N ASP A 149 2.67 -5.45 18.06
CA ASP A 149 3.94 -4.76 18.15
C ASP A 149 4.20 -3.91 16.90
N PRO A 150 4.87 -2.76 17.01
CA PRO A 150 5.26 -1.96 15.87
C PRO A 150 6.35 -2.67 15.06
N LEU A 151 6.42 -2.37 13.77
CA LEU A 151 7.58 -2.76 12.97
C LEU A 151 8.82 -2.00 13.43
N PRO A 152 10.00 -2.65 13.47
CA PRO A 152 11.24 -1.98 13.79
C PRO A 152 11.60 -0.94 12.73
N GLU A 153 12.40 0.03 13.12
CA GLU A 153 12.97 0.99 12.19
C GLU A 153 13.88 0.30 11.16
N VAL A 154 13.82 0.77 9.93
CA VAL A 154 14.67 0.28 8.81
C VAL A 154 16.01 0.98 8.83
N CYS A 155 15.98 2.29 8.98
CA CYS A 155 17.16 3.15 9.06
C CYS A 155 17.37 3.65 10.47
N GLY A 156 18.64 3.60 10.91
CA GLY A 156 19.04 4.14 12.19
C GLY A 156 19.13 5.68 12.20
N LYS A 157 19.35 6.24 13.39
CA LYS A 157 19.35 7.70 13.63
C LYS A 157 20.30 8.48 12.72
N GLN A 158 21.48 7.92 12.40
CA GLN A 158 22.47 8.59 11.53
C GLN A 158 21.96 8.70 10.10
N GLU A 159 21.44 7.60 9.55
CA GLU A 159 20.89 7.59 8.18
C GLU A 159 19.66 8.50 8.05
N VAL A 160 18.87 8.59 9.12
CA VAL A 160 17.72 9.52 9.19
C VAL A 160 18.22 10.97 9.20
N ALA A 161 19.26 11.30 9.98
CA ALA A 161 19.85 12.63 10.01
C ALA A 161 20.43 13.04 8.65
N ASP A 162 21.06 12.11 7.94
CA ASP A 162 21.65 12.35 6.61
C ASP A 162 20.59 12.69 5.54
N THR A 163 19.31 12.35 5.77
CA THR A 163 18.22 12.74 4.87
C THR A 163 18.01 14.24 4.81
N SER A 164 18.49 15.01 5.80
CA SER A 164 18.40 16.47 5.80
C SER A 164 19.08 17.11 4.58
N ASN A 165 20.14 16.45 4.07
CA ASN A 165 20.88 16.90 2.88
C ASN A 165 20.16 16.58 1.56
N HIS A 166 19.08 15.81 1.59
CA HIS A 166 18.34 15.45 0.39
C HIS A 166 17.44 16.60 -0.06
N VAL A 167 17.60 17.03 -1.31
CA VAL A 167 16.77 18.05 -1.93
C VAL A 167 15.54 17.40 -2.54
N LEU A 168 14.36 17.84 -2.12
CA LEU A 168 13.10 17.40 -2.70
C LEU A 168 12.86 18.11 -4.04
N GLU A 169 12.37 17.38 -5.01
CA GLU A 169 11.90 18.00 -6.27
C GLU A 169 10.68 18.88 -5.96
N THR A 170 10.73 20.13 -6.43
CA THR A 170 9.59 21.03 -6.30
C THR A 170 8.50 20.60 -7.26
N PHE A 171 7.30 20.41 -6.72
CA PHE A 171 6.12 20.10 -7.52
C PHE A 171 5.17 21.28 -7.59
N TYR A 172 4.64 21.52 -8.79
CA TYR A 172 3.57 22.49 -8.99
C TYR A 172 2.31 22.09 -8.20
N PRO A 173 1.49 23.08 -7.85
CA PRO A 173 0.31 22.86 -7.02
C PRO A 173 -0.57 21.76 -7.63
N VAL A 174 -0.97 20.85 -6.77
CA VAL A 174 -1.93 19.81 -7.10
C VAL A 174 -3.27 20.47 -7.41
N SER A 175 -3.87 20.16 -8.55
CA SER A 175 -5.21 20.65 -8.84
C SER A 175 -6.17 20.17 -7.75
N PRO A 176 -6.98 21.05 -7.17
CA PRO A 176 -7.98 20.64 -6.21
C PRO A 176 -8.97 19.70 -6.89
N THR A 177 -9.13 18.51 -6.32
CA THR A 177 -10.06 17.49 -6.81
C THR A 177 -11.37 17.49 -6.04
N ILE A 178 -11.74 18.64 -5.50
CA ILE A 178 -12.89 18.77 -4.62
C ILE A 178 -14.11 19.14 -5.44
N ASP A 179 -15.16 18.34 -5.29
CA ASP A 179 -16.50 18.76 -5.67
C ASP A 179 -17.09 19.66 -4.57
N LEU A 180 -16.97 20.95 -4.78
CA LEU A 180 -17.52 21.96 -3.87
C LEU A 180 -19.05 22.04 -3.90
N GLN A 181 -19.71 21.34 -4.81
CA GLN A 181 -21.18 21.33 -4.90
C GLN A 181 -21.82 20.42 -3.87
N GLN A 182 -21.11 19.41 -3.42
CA GLN A 182 -21.53 18.61 -2.28
C GLN A 182 -21.07 19.34 -1.02
N VAL A 183 -22.01 19.66 -0.14
CA VAL A 183 -21.74 20.34 1.13
C VAL A 183 -20.73 19.53 1.94
N CYS A 184 -19.48 19.71 1.63
CA CYS A 184 -18.39 19.10 2.33
C CYS A 184 -18.02 20.01 3.49
N VAL A 185 -18.43 19.65 4.67
CA VAL A 185 -17.86 20.21 5.88
C VAL A 185 -16.43 19.69 5.96
N TYR A 186 -15.49 20.55 5.59
CA TYR A 186 -14.07 20.24 5.72
C TYR A 186 -13.74 20.15 7.21
N LYS A 187 -13.53 18.94 7.67
CA LYS A 187 -13.08 18.68 9.02
C LYS A 187 -11.69 18.10 8.94
N GLU A 188 -10.74 18.73 9.62
CA GLU A 188 -9.45 18.13 9.85
C GLU A 188 -9.67 16.80 10.60
N MET A 189 -9.19 15.73 10.03
CA MET A 189 -9.37 14.41 10.59
C MET A 189 -8.04 13.66 10.58
N SER A 190 -7.76 13.03 11.71
CA SER A 190 -6.70 12.05 11.84
C SER A 190 -7.31 10.78 12.43
N SER A 191 -7.32 9.69 11.67
CA SER A 191 -7.91 8.42 12.08
C SER A 191 -7.24 7.27 11.37
N THR A 192 -6.84 6.26 12.12
CA THR A 192 -6.36 4.98 11.59
C THR A 192 -7.50 4.02 11.21
N GLY A 193 -8.75 4.41 11.46
CA GLY A 193 -9.93 3.56 11.31
C GLY A 193 -10.23 2.69 12.54
N PHE A 194 -9.40 2.74 13.58
CA PHE A 194 -9.55 1.95 14.79
C PHE A 194 -9.62 2.81 16.04
N THR A 195 -10.28 2.29 17.08
CA THR A 195 -10.31 2.92 18.40
C THR A 195 -8.94 2.80 19.08
N ASP A 196 -8.75 3.62 20.12
CA ASP A 196 -7.48 3.63 20.87
C ASP A 196 -7.24 2.34 21.63
N ASP A 197 -8.32 1.67 22.07
CA ASP A 197 -8.28 0.42 22.84
C ASP A 197 -8.11 -0.82 21.96
N SER A 198 -7.81 -0.66 20.66
CA SER A 198 -7.59 -1.82 19.79
C SER A 198 -6.40 -2.64 20.29
N PRO A 199 -6.56 -3.96 20.48
CA PRO A 199 -5.45 -4.82 20.90
C PRO A 199 -4.35 -4.97 19.83
N TYR A 200 -4.62 -4.53 18.60
CA TYR A 200 -3.68 -4.53 17.47
C TYR A 200 -3.52 -3.11 16.92
N PRO A 201 -2.86 -2.22 17.66
CA PRO A 201 -2.87 -0.80 17.37
C PRO A 201 -1.90 -0.38 16.25
N HIS A 202 -0.98 -1.26 15.84
CA HIS A 202 0.05 -0.92 14.87
C HIS A 202 -0.29 -1.48 13.49
N ALA A 203 -0.31 -0.63 12.48
CA ALA A 203 -0.34 -1.07 11.10
C ALA A 203 0.97 -1.78 10.76
N HIS A 204 0.87 -2.97 10.19
CA HIS A 204 2.00 -3.75 9.72
C HIS A 204 2.13 -3.66 8.20
N THR A 205 1.11 -4.13 7.48
CA THR A 205 1.12 -4.15 6.02
C THR A 205 -0.24 -3.74 5.45
N LEU A 206 -0.22 -2.84 4.50
CA LEU A 206 -1.40 -2.43 3.73
C LEU A 206 -1.39 -3.17 2.39
N TYR A 207 -2.50 -3.81 2.05
CA TYR A 207 -2.66 -4.51 0.78
C TYR A 207 -3.62 -3.77 -0.12
N PHE A 208 -3.19 -3.53 -1.36
CA PHE A 208 -3.93 -2.79 -2.37
C PHE A 208 -4.22 -3.67 -3.57
N LEU A 209 -5.46 -3.63 -4.04
CA LEU A 209 -5.84 -4.24 -5.31
C LEU A 209 -6.01 -3.15 -6.37
N GLU A 210 -5.43 -3.37 -7.55
CA GLU A 210 -5.67 -2.51 -8.69
C GLU A 210 -7.12 -2.66 -9.16
N SER A 211 -7.82 -1.55 -9.34
CA SER A 211 -9.17 -1.57 -9.91
C SER A 211 -9.15 -2.11 -11.34
N THR A 212 -10.13 -2.94 -11.66
CA THR A 212 -10.28 -3.52 -12.99
C THR A 212 -11.19 -2.70 -13.90
N GLU A 213 -11.94 -1.78 -13.33
CA GLU A 213 -12.77 -0.87 -14.10
C GLU A 213 -11.91 0.12 -14.86
N ARG A 214 -12.10 0.22 -16.18
CA ARG A 214 -11.26 1.07 -17.06
C ARG A 214 -11.19 2.51 -16.58
N GLN A 215 -12.28 3.04 -16.07
CA GLN A 215 -12.38 4.42 -15.59
C GLN A 215 -11.58 4.69 -14.32
N TYR A 216 -11.28 3.65 -13.51
CA TYR A 216 -10.53 3.75 -12.25
C TYR A 216 -9.15 3.09 -12.32
N ARG A 217 -8.75 2.62 -13.49
CA ARG A 217 -7.45 1.99 -13.67
C ARG A 217 -6.36 3.04 -13.59
N LEU A 218 -5.49 2.87 -12.62
CA LEU A 218 -4.33 3.71 -12.43
C LEU A 218 -3.16 3.25 -13.31
N HIS A 219 -2.34 4.20 -13.74
CA HIS A 219 -1.03 3.90 -14.29
C HIS A 219 -0.15 3.30 -13.16
N PRO A 220 0.83 2.40 -13.46
CA PRO A 220 1.67 1.78 -12.43
C PRO A 220 2.27 2.79 -11.45
N GLU A 221 2.81 3.90 -11.92
CA GLU A 221 3.37 4.96 -11.08
C GLU A 221 2.31 5.66 -10.20
N GLN A 222 1.09 5.79 -10.68
CA GLN A 222 -0.02 6.33 -9.89
C GLN A 222 -0.48 5.33 -8.83
N PHE A 223 -0.39 4.04 -9.13
CA PHE A 223 -0.72 3.00 -8.18
C PHE A 223 0.32 2.93 -7.04
N LYS A 224 1.62 3.03 -7.38
CA LYS A 224 2.70 3.19 -6.39
C LYS A 224 2.50 4.44 -5.53
N ALA A 225 2.15 5.57 -6.15
CA ALA A 225 1.85 6.81 -5.42
C ALA A 225 0.66 6.65 -4.47
N LYS A 226 -0.40 5.94 -4.88
CA LYS A 226 -1.52 5.61 -4.00
C LYS A 226 -1.05 4.81 -2.80
N MET A 227 -0.28 3.75 -3.02
CA MET A 227 0.28 2.93 -1.95
C MET A 227 1.07 3.81 -0.96
N MET A 228 1.98 4.64 -1.49
CA MET A 228 2.80 5.54 -0.70
C MET A 228 1.97 6.52 0.14
N MET A 229 1.00 7.18 -0.47
CA MET A 229 0.16 8.18 0.21
C MET A 229 -0.67 7.57 1.34
N PHE A 230 -1.27 6.39 1.13
CA PHE A 230 -2.07 5.74 2.16
C PHE A 230 -1.21 5.14 3.28
N THR A 231 -0.02 4.64 2.95
CA THR A 231 0.94 4.14 3.94
C THR A 231 1.45 5.29 4.81
N PHE A 232 1.83 6.40 4.19
CA PHE A 232 2.17 7.64 4.90
C PHE A 232 1.01 8.13 5.77
N GLY A 233 -0.22 8.21 5.22
CA GLY A 233 -1.38 8.69 5.96
C GLY A 233 -1.67 7.84 7.21
N ASN A 234 -1.48 6.52 7.12
CA ASN A 234 -1.62 5.64 8.27
C ASN A 234 -0.54 5.88 9.31
N ALA A 235 0.73 6.00 8.88
CA ALA A 235 1.85 6.32 9.76
C ALA A 235 1.65 7.67 10.46
N LEU A 236 1.24 8.70 9.73
CA LEU A 236 1.00 10.04 10.26
C LEU A 236 -0.17 10.06 11.24
N ALA A 237 -1.30 9.43 10.90
CA ALA A 237 -2.44 9.32 11.81
C ALA A 237 -2.06 8.60 13.10
N ARG A 238 -1.23 7.56 13.00
CA ARG A 238 -0.73 6.83 14.16
C ARG A 238 0.24 7.67 14.99
N ALA A 239 1.14 8.43 14.34
CA ALA A 239 2.08 9.33 15.00
C ALA A 239 1.34 10.39 15.82
N HIS A 240 0.35 11.05 15.22
CA HIS A 240 -0.48 12.04 15.90
C HIS A 240 -1.20 11.46 17.13
N LYS A 241 -1.60 10.20 17.05
CA LYS A 241 -2.29 9.51 18.13
C LYS A 241 -1.38 9.13 19.28
N LEU A 242 -0.14 8.69 18.98
CA LEU A 242 0.84 8.26 19.98
C LEU A 242 1.62 9.41 20.61
N TYR A 243 2.02 10.37 19.78
CA TYR A 243 3.04 11.37 20.14
C TYR A 243 2.54 12.82 20.00
N GLY A 244 1.37 13.01 19.41
CA GLY A 244 0.87 14.35 19.11
C GLY A 244 1.65 15.02 17.96
N SER A 245 2.31 16.15 18.23
CA SER A 245 3.00 16.92 17.18
C SER A 245 4.47 16.56 16.98
N VAL A 246 5.10 15.89 17.93
CA VAL A 246 6.53 15.53 17.89
C VAL A 246 6.67 14.03 17.87
N LEU A 247 7.42 13.51 16.90
CA LEU A 247 7.64 12.08 16.75
C LEU A 247 8.84 11.64 17.61
N ASP A 248 8.60 10.79 18.61
CA ASP A 248 9.65 10.28 19.49
C ASP A 248 10.42 9.11 18.85
N CYS A 249 9.72 8.25 18.13
CA CYS A 249 10.29 7.09 17.44
C CYS A 249 9.75 7.00 16.02
N PRO A 250 10.58 6.60 15.03
CA PRO A 250 10.12 6.35 13.67
C PRO A 250 9.00 5.31 13.61
N ILE A 251 8.07 5.49 12.67
CA ILE A 251 7.01 4.53 12.41
C ILE A 251 7.23 3.90 11.05
N THR A 252 7.42 2.58 11.04
CA THR A 252 7.59 1.80 9.81
C THR A 252 6.30 1.08 9.45
N ILE A 253 5.91 1.15 8.19
CA ILE A 253 4.75 0.43 7.63
C ILE A 253 5.12 -0.10 6.25
N GLN A 254 4.62 -1.29 5.92
CA GLN A 254 4.81 -1.92 4.62
C GLN A 254 3.54 -1.78 3.77
N ALA A 255 3.71 -1.86 2.46
CA ALA A 255 2.58 -1.96 1.55
C ALA A 255 2.86 -2.94 0.41
N VAL A 256 1.83 -3.64 0.00
CA VAL A 256 1.84 -4.57 -1.12
C VAL A 256 0.69 -4.22 -2.05
N GLY A 257 1.01 -3.96 -3.30
CA GLY A 257 0.03 -3.72 -4.35
C GLY A 257 0.02 -4.84 -5.37
N THR A 258 -1.15 -5.22 -5.87
CA THR A 258 -1.22 -6.23 -6.91
C THR A 258 -2.41 -6.06 -7.84
N ASN A 259 -2.23 -6.50 -9.08
CA ASN A 259 -3.31 -6.69 -10.05
C ASN A 259 -3.66 -8.17 -10.25
N GLY A 260 -3.13 -9.05 -9.39
CA GLY A 260 -3.28 -10.50 -9.45
C GLY A 260 -2.22 -11.21 -10.31
N ARG A 261 -1.33 -10.47 -10.97
CA ARG A 261 -0.18 -11.00 -11.70
C ARG A 261 1.11 -10.30 -11.27
N ILE A 262 1.09 -8.97 -11.28
CA ILE A 262 2.22 -8.14 -10.88
C ILE A 262 2.03 -7.75 -9.42
N PHE A 263 3.11 -7.83 -8.67
CA PHE A 263 3.20 -7.39 -7.29
C PHE A 263 4.17 -6.22 -7.17
N GLN A 264 3.79 -5.24 -6.37
CA GLN A 264 4.58 -4.06 -6.05
C GLN A 264 4.76 -3.99 -4.55
N PHE A 265 5.98 -3.75 -4.11
CA PHE A 265 6.32 -3.70 -2.68
C PHE A 265 6.82 -2.31 -2.32
N LEU A 266 6.45 -1.89 -1.12
CA LEU A 266 6.85 -0.61 -0.58
C LEU A 266 7.09 -0.75 0.92
N VAL A 267 8.15 -0.10 1.41
CA VAL A 267 8.38 0.12 2.84
C VAL A 267 8.45 1.61 3.07
N PHE A 268 7.71 2.10 4.04
CA PHE A 268 7.67 3.51 4.43
C PHE A 268 8.12 3.67 5.86
N GLN A 269 9.06 4.57 6.11
CA GLN A 269 9.47 4.97 7.45
C GLN A 269 9.18 6.45 7.65
N LEU A 270 8.26 6.75 8.55
CA LEU A 270 7.96 8.10 9.00
C LEU A 270 9.02 8.52 10.03
N ASN A 271 9.84 9.50 9.68
CA ASN A 271 10.92 10.04 10.51
C ASN A 271 10.56 11.40 11.10
N THR A 272 9.61 12.10 10.49
CA THR A 272 9.18 13.42 10.93
C THR A 272 7.71 13.67 10.63
N THR A 273 7.07 14.39 11.52
CA THR A 273 5.71 14.94 11.35
C THR A 273 5.74 16.43 10.98
N ASP A 274 6.93 17.06 10.99
CA ASP A 274 7.12 18.40 10.46
C ASP A 274 7.23 18.34 8.94
N LEU A 275 6.12 18.62 8.29
CA LEU A 275 5.95 18.56 6.84
C LEU A 275 5.81 19.93 6.21
N SER A 276 5.89 21.01 6.99
CA SER A 276 5.60 22.37 6.55
C SER A 276 6.57 22.89 5.48
N GLY A 277 7.86 22.58 5.61
CA GLY A 277 8.91 23.00 4.69
C GLY A 277 9.66 21.84 4.03
N ASP A 278 10.55 22.17 3.10
CA ASP A 278 11.41 21.21 2.41
C ASP A 278 12.70 20.92 3.20
N ASP A 279 13.04 21.74 4.18
CA ASP A 279 14.24 21.62 4.97
C ASP A 279 14.13 20.56 6.09
N GLY A 280 15.28 20.20 6.66
CA GLY A 280 15.37 19.24 7.78
C GLY A 280 15.18 17.78 7.35
N ILE A 281 14.89 16.94 8.32
CA ILE A 281 14.76 15.49 8.16
C ILE A 281 13.63 15.14 7.17
N LYS A 282 13.89 14.12 6.33
CA LYS A 282 12.91 13.58 5.39
C LYS A 282 12.42 12.22 5.85
N ASN A 283 11.18 11.90 5.54
CA ASN A 283 10.68 10.54 5.57
C ASN A 283 11.40 9.70 4.49
N GLN A 284 11.35 8.40 4.60
CA GLN A 284 12.00 7.51 3.66
C GLN A 284 11.00 6.49 3.12
N VAL A 285 11.11 6.24 1.82
CA VAL A 285 10.29 5.22 1.15
C VAL A 285 11.17 4.39 0.23
N TRP A 286 11.12 3.08 0.41
CA TRP A 286 11.75 2.09 -0.46
C TRP A 286 10.68 1.55 -1.38
N LEU A 287 10.94 1.64 -2.68
CA LEU A 287 10.06 1.13 -3.72
C LEU A 287 10.78 0.04 -4.49
N ASP A 288 10.21 -1.14 -4.50
CA ASP A 288 10.75 -2.24 -5.29
C ASP A 288 10.33 -2.15 -6.76
N GLU A 289 11.03 -2.91 -7.59
CA GLU A 289 10.63 -3.14 -8.97
C GLU A 289 9.34 -3.95 -9.02
N ASP A 290 8.66 -3.85 -10.16
CA ASP A 290 7.45 -4.64 -10.41
C ASP A 290 7.84 -6.13 -10.56
N ILE A 291 7.24 -7.01 -9.75
CA ILE A 291 7.54 -8.44 -9.76
C ILE A 291 6.37 -9.20 -10.35
N GLU A 292 6.62 -9.94 -11.41
CA GLU A 292 5.64 -10.84 -11.98
C GLU A 292 5.60 -12.15 -11.23
N LEU A 293 4.41 -12.56 -10.77
CA LEU A 293 4.19 -13.83 -10.10
C LEU A 293 4.21 -15.00 -11.08
N TYR A 294 3.76 -14.77 -12.30
CA TYR A 294 3.73 -15.72 -13.41
C TYR A 294 3.61 -14.97 -14.74
N ASP A 295 4.15 -15.53 -15.82
CA ASP A 295 4.08 -14.92 -17.15
C ASP A 295 2.67 -14.96 -17.69
N PHE A 296 2.08 -16.13 -17.75
CA PHE A 296 0.66 -16.27 -18.08
C PHE A 296 0.00 -17.48 -17.39
N ALA A 297 -1.30 -17.40 -17.25
CA ALA A 297 -2.13 -18.52 -16.80
C ALA A 297 -3.26 -18.74 -17.80
N LYS A 298 -3.22 -19.86 -18.52
CA LYS A 298 -4.20 -20.24 -19.54
C LYS A 298 -5.21 -21.22 -18.97
N VAL A 299 -6.47 -20.82 -19.02
CA VAL A 299 -7.59 -21.68 -18.62
C VAL A 299 -8.01 -22.53 -19.82
N ARG A 300 -8.07 -23.85 -19.64
CA ARG A 300 -8.64 -24.76 -20.64
C ARG A 300 -10.09 -25.06 -20.30
N PRO A 301 -11.05 -24.53 -21.08
CA PRO A 301 -12.45 -24.92 -20.93
C PRO A 301 -12.73 -26.25 -21.65
N LEU A 302 -13.39 -27.17 -20.98
CA LEU A 302 -14.02 -28.32 -21.62
C LEU A 302 -15.47 -27.95 -21.96
N ILE A 303 -15.78 -27.89 -23.23
CA ILE A 303 -17.15 -27.59 -23.71
C ILE A 303 -17.84 -28.92 -23.98
N LYS A 304 -18.83 -29.29 -23.17
CA LYS A 304 -19.74 -30.42 -23.41
C LYS A 304 -21.18 -29.94 -23.37
N LYS A 305 -21.95 -30.22 -24.44
CA LYS A 305 -23.40 -29.95 -24.51
C LYS A 305 -23.79 -28.54 -24.02
N LYS A 306 -23.14 -27.50 -24.52
CA LYS A 306 -23.34 -26.11 -24.12
C LYS A 306 -22.90 -25.77 -22.69
N GLN A 307 -22.33 -26.68 -21.94
CA GLN A 307 -21.72 -26.41 -20.65
C GLN A 307 -20.22 -26.24 -20.80
N VAL A 308 -19.67 -25.21 -20.15
CA VAL A 308 -18.23 -24.96 -20.10
C VAL A 308 -17.75 -25.39 -18.74
N LYS A 309 -16.79 -26.31 -18.69
CA LYS A 309 -16.13 -26.72 -17.44
C LYS A 309 -14.65 -26.40 -17.57
N VAL A 310 -14.10 -25.75 -16.57
CA VAL A 310 -12.64 -25.59 -16.48
C VAL A 310 -12.04 -26.92 -16.06
N THR A 311 -11.21 -27.49 -16.93
CA THR A 311 -10.60 -28.81 -16.69
C THR A 311 -9.16 -28.69 -16.25
N ASP A 312 -8.46 -27.64 -16.68
CA ASP A 312 -7.07 -27.44 -16.32
C ASP A 312 -6.68 -25.96 -16.47
N ILE A 313 -5.64 -25.56 -15.71
CA ILE A 313 -5.05 -24.24 -15.75
C ILE A 313 -3.54 -24.42 -15.91
N PHE A 314 -3.03 -23.98 -17.06
CA PHE A 314 -1.59 -23.95 -17.33
C PHE A 314 -1.02 -22.65 -16.81
N ILE A 315 0.05 -22.76 -16.05
CA ILE A 315 0.82 -21.64 -15.54
C ILE A 315 2.23 -21.79 -16.09
N GLU A 316 2.73 -20.77 -16.76
CA GLU A 316 4.12 -20.67 -17.16
C GLU A 316 4.87 -19.85 -16.10
N ASP A 317 5.98 -20.43 -15.63
CA ASP A 317 6.68 -19.93 -14.46
C ASP A 317 7.42 -18.64 -14.71
N SER A 318 7.19 -17.68 -13.83
CA SER A 318 8.24 -16.80 -13.35
C SER A 318 8.65 -17.26 -11.95
N THR A 319 9.91 -17.18 -11.66
CA THR A 319 10.43 -17.52 -10.34
C THR A 319 9.69 -16.71 -9.27
N PHE A 320 8.83 -17.40 -8.51
CA PHE A 320 8.18 -16.81 -7.35
C PHE A 320 9.28 -16.36 -6.38
N SER A 321 9.52 -15.08 -6.32
CA SER A 321 10.43 -14.55 -5.31
C SER A 321 9.77 -14.68 -3.95
N GLY A 322 10.50 -15.15 -2.95
CA GLY A 322 10.03 -15.20 -1.56
C GLY A 322 9.59 -13.85 -0.98
N ARG A 323 9.62 -12.76 -1.76
CA ARG A 323 9.34 -11.37 -1.36
C ARG A 323 7.93 -11.17 -0.81
N LEU A 324 6.90 -11.85 -1.36
CA LEU A 324 5.55 -11.74 -0.81
C LEU A 324 5.47 -12.33 0.60
N ILE A 325 6.10 -13.50 0.80
CA ILE A 325 6.17 -14.15 2.11
C ILE A 325 6.89 -13.23 3.08
N ASN A 326 7.95 -12.58 2.64
CA ASN A 326 8.76 -11.71 3.47
C ASN A 326 8.12 -10.37 3.78
N ALA A 327 7.39 -9.76 2.86
CA ALA A 327 6.57 -8.60 3.18
C ALA A 327 5.53 -8.95 4.28
N THR A 328 5.09 -10.21 4.33
CA THR A 328 4.16 -10.69 5.36
C THR A 328 4.87 -11.09 6.65
N LEU A 329 6.05 -11.70 6.55
CA LEU A 329 6.87 -12.15 7.67
C LEU A 329 7.87 -11.08 8.12
N GLY A 330 8.29 -10.20 7.21
CA GLY A 330 9.41 -9.28 7.34
C GLY A 330 9.47 -8.51 8.65
N ASN A 331 10.62 -8.19 9.09
CA ASN A 331 11.00 -7.40 10.27
C ASN A 331 10.70 -7.99 11.67
N GLN A 332 9.83 -8.97 11.85
CA GLN A 332 9.57 -9.50 13.20
C GLN A 332 10.65 -10.44 13.73
N PHE A 333 11.61 -10.83 12.90
CA PHE A 333 12.73 -11.68 13.32
C PHE A 333 13.78 -10.96 14.17
N ARG A 334 13.74 -9.61 14.24
CA ARG A 334 14.69 -8.85 15.06
C ARG A 334 14.42 -8.88 16.59
N ASN A 335 13.21 -9.19 17.02
CA ASN A 335 12.84 -9.09 18.43
C ASN A 335 13.15 -10.33 19.28
N HIS A 336 13.88 -11.34 18.75
CA HIS A 336 14.22 -12.54 19.51
C HIS A 336 15.72 -12.76 19.76
N ASN A 337 16.58 -11.83 19.38
CA ASN A 337 18.03 -11.93 19.61
C ASN A 337 18.60 -10.74 20.41
N THR A 338 17.88 -10.27 21.40
CA THR A 338 18.45 -9.46 22.50
C THR A 338 17.94 -9.95 23.83
#